data_925755b221330ea3f67910b6a9a4d0eb
#
_entry.id   925755b221330ea3f67910b6a9a4d0eb
#
_cell.length_a   1.000
_cell.length_b   1.000
_cell.length_c   1.000
_cell.angle_alpha   90.00
_cell.angle_beta   90.00
_cell.angle_gamma   90.00
#
_symmetry.space_group_name_H-M   'P 1'
#
loop_
_entity.id
_entity.type
_entity.pdbx_description
1 polymer ?
#
loop_
_entity_poly.entity_id
_entity_poly.type
_entity_poly.pdbx_seq_one_letter_code
_entity_poly.pdbx_strand_id
1 'polypeptide(L)'
;MFSRERLDSKLFRIVPMEENDYESVAEIFEQGIRGGNATYDLRASDWVIWDDKHLKHSRFVVKLMETNAVVGWLALSGVSSRAVFVGVAELSIYIHQDFVGKGLGDALMIHGIASSEDHGVWTLQSGIFPENVGSIRLHEKHGFRMVGYRERLGQMQSGEWRDIVLLERRSTRVGV
;
A
#
# COMPACT_ATOMS: atom_id res chain seq x y z
N MET A 1 12.82 -0.20 23.20
CA MET A 1 11.62 -1.02 23.42
C MET A 1 10.46 -0.25 22.82
N PHE A 2 10.21 -0.44 21.50
CA PHE A 2 9.15 0.29 20.80
C PHE A 2 7.82 -0.41 21.12
N SER A 3 6.92 0.29 21.80
CA SER A 3 5.54 -0.14 22.03
C SER A 3 4.93 -0.43 20.67
N ARG A 4 4.51 -1.68 20.43
CA ARG A 4 3.61 -2.03 19.34
C ARG A 4 2.27 -1.38 19.68
N GLU A 5 2.01 -0.21 19.19
CA GLU A 5 0.66 0.33 19.21
C GLU A 5 -0.22 -0.64 18.42
N ARG A 6 -0.96 -1.45 19.16
CA ARG A 6 -1.97 -2.32 18.56
C ARG A 6 -3.10 -1.43 18.08
N LEU A 7 -3.60 -1.72 16.86
CA LEU A 7 -4.85 -1.14 16.38
C LEU A 7 -5.90 -1.20 17.50
N ASP A 8 -6.53 -0.06 17.79
CA ASP A 8 -7.64 -0.06 18.76
C ASP A 8 -8.84 -0.79 18.14
N SER A 9 -8.98 -2.05 18.52
CA SER A 9 -10.05 -2.95 18.03
C SER A 9 -11.45 -2.52 18.45
N LYS A 10 -11.58 -1.57 19.35
CA LYS A 10 -12.88 -0.97 19.71
C LYS A 10 -13.29 0.09 18.68
N LEU A 11 -12.33 0.73 18.03
CA LEU A 11 -12.58 1.81 17.07
C LEU A 11 -12.47 1.34 15.61
N PHE A 12 -11.60 0.36 15.33
CA PHE A 12 -11.24 -0.02 13.96
C PHE A 12 -11.22 -1.54 13.80
N ARG A 13 -11.54 -1.98 12.59
CA ARG A 13 -11.35 -3.36 12.15
C ARG A 13 -10.72 -3.40 10.76
N ILE A 14 -9.90 -4.43 10.51
CA ILE A 14 -9.36 -4.72 9.18
C ILE A 14 -10.14 -5.91 8.61
N VAL A 15 -10.62 -5.75 7.40
CA VAL A 15 -11.38 -6.77 6.68
C VAL A 15 -10.91 -6.88 5.23
N PRO A 16 -11.12 -8.02 4.56
CA PRO A 16 -10.95 -8.11 3.12
C PRO A 16 -11.78 -7.02 2.42
N MET A 17 -11.20 -6.43 1.39
CA MET A 17 -11.87 -5.41 0.58
C MET A 17 -12.92 -6.05 -0.32
N GLU A 18 -14.09 -5.45 -0.39
CA GLU A 18 -15.18 -5.78 -1.30
C GLU A 18 -15.38 -4.68 -2.35
N GLU A 19 -16.08 -5.00 -3.45
CA GLU A 19 -16.39 -4.02 -4.50
C GLU A 19 -17.09 -2.77 -3.97
N ASN A 20 -18.04 -2.96 -3.04
CA ASN A 20 -18.78 -1.84 -2.41
C ASN A 20 -17.89 -0.89 -1.58
N ASP A 21 -16.65 -1.27 -1.27
CA ASP A 21 -15.70 -0.40 -0.58
C ASP A 21 -14.97 0.54 -1.54
N TYR A 22 -15.05 0.26 -2.85
CA TYR A 22 -14.19 0.89 -3.85
C TYR A 22 -14.37 2.40 -3.95
N GLU A 23 -15.57 2.92 -3.82
CA GLU A 23 -15.81 4.37 -3.85
C GLU A 23 -14.97 5.09 -2.76
N SER A 24 -14.96 4.54 -1.55
CA SER A 24 -14.14 5.09 -0.46
C SER A 24 -12.64 4.87 -0.67
N VAL A 25 -12.26 3.72 -1.25
CA VAL A 25 -10.85 3.43 -1.62
C VAL A 25 -10.36 4.44 -2.65
N ALA A 26 -11.15 4.72 -3.68
CA ALA A 26 -10.85 5.71 -4.70
C ALA A 26 -10.73 7.12 -4.12
N GLU A 27 -11.65 7.53 -3.23
CA GLU A 27 -11.59 8.85 -2.57
C GLU A 27 -10.32 9.00 -1.71
N ILE A 28 -9.93 7.97 -0.94
CA ILE A 28 -8.68 7.98 -0.16
C ILE A 28 -7.46 8.08 -1.08
N PHE A 29 -7.47 7.39 -2.22
CA PHE A 29 -6.42 7.50 -3.22
C PHE A 29 -6.34 8.91 -3.82
N GLU A 30 -7.48 9.53 -4.14
CA GLU A 30 -7.57 10.92 -4.61
C GLU A 30 -7.02 11.92 -3.58
N GLN A 31 -7.20 11.68 -2.27
CA GLN A 31 -6.54 12.47 -1.22
C GLN A 31 -5.01 12.38 -1.35
N GLY A 32 -4.47 11.19 -1.59
CA GLY A 32 -3.04 10.98 -1.85
C GLY A 32 -2.54 11.74 -3.07
N ILE A 33 -3.32 11.73 -4.17
CA ILE A 33 -3.02 12.49 -5.40
C ILE A 33 -2.98 13.99 -5.10
N ARG A 34 -4.01 14.52 -4.43
CA ARG A 34 -4.09 15.94 -4.05
C ARG A 34 -2.93 16.38 -3.14
N GLY A 35 -2.42 15.47 -2.31
CA GLY A 35 -1.24 15.71 -1.48
C GLY A 35 0.07 15.86 -2.26
N GLY A 36 0.10 15.45 -3.54
CA GLY A 36 1.22 15.64 -4.46
C GLY A 36 2.48 14.83 -4.15
N ASN A 37 2.44 13.93 -3.17
CA ASN A 37 3.63 13.22 -2.69
C ASN A 37 3.45 11.71 -2.51
N ALA A 38 2.46 11.12 -3.21
CA ALA A 38 2.15 9.70 -3.05
C ALA A 38 2.18 8.90 -4.35
N THR A 39 1.89 9.50 -5.49
CA THR A 39 1.76 8.79 -6.77
C THR A 39 1.96 9.73 -7.96
N TYR A 40 2.29 9.17 -9.12
CA TYR A 40 2.28 9.85 -10.42
C TYR A 40 0.86 9.94 -11.02
N ASP A 41 -0.09 9.18 -10.51
CA ASP A 41 -1.45 9.12 -11.05
C ASP A 41 -2.16 10.48 -10.91
N LEU A 42 -3.02 10.78 -11.87
CA LEU A 42 -3.76 12.04 -11.93
C LEU A 42 -5.17 11.93 -11.34
N ARG A 43 -5.70 10.71 -11.28
CA ARG A 43 -7.02 10.37 -10.75
C ARG A 43 -7.10 8.88 -10.43
N ALA A 44 -8.06 8.50 -9.61
CA ALA A 44 -8.43 7.12 -9.44
C ALA A 44 -9.04 6.56 -10.76
N SER A 45 -8.79 5.30 -11.04
CA SER A 45 -9.47 4.57 -12.14
C SER A 45 -10.90 4.19 -11.72
N ASP A 46 -11.67 3.61 -12.62
CA ASP A 46 -12.90 2.92 -12.23
C ASP A 46 -12.58 1.55 -11.57
N TRP A 47 -13.63 0.93 -10.98
CA TRP A 47 -13.50 -0.36 -10.31
C TRP A 47 -12.95 -1.45 -11.23
N VAL A 48 -13.42 -1.54 -12.46
CA VAL A 48 -13.03 -2.62 -13.38
C VAL A 48 -11.54 -2.57 -13.67
N ILE A 49 -11.01 -1.39 -13.94
CA ILE A 49 -9.57 -1.17 -14.20
C ILE A 49 -8.76 -1.43 -12.92
N TRP A 50 -9.25 -0.95 -11.78
CA TRP A 50 -8.57 -1.13 -10.50
C TRP A 50 -8.53 -2.61 -10.12
N ASP A 51 -9.66 -3.32 -10.25
CA ASP A 51 -9.78 -4.73 -9.93
C ASP A 51 -8.90 -5.61 -10.82
N ASP A 52 -8.82 -5.31 -12.12
CA ASP A 52 -7.94 -6.03 -13.06
C ASP A 52 -6.46 -5.85 -12.74
N LYS A 53 -6.06 -4.65 -12.35
CA LYS A 53 -4.67 -4.29 -12.01
C LYS A 53 -4.18 -4.98 -10.73
N HIS A 54 -5.06 -5.23 -9.76
CA HIS A 54 -4.67 -5.73 -8.46
C HIS A 54 -4.92 -7.24 -8.31
N LEU A 55 -4.04 -7.90 -7.55
CA LEU A 55 -4.19 -9.31 -7.19
C LEU A 55 -5.51 -9.53 -6.45
N LYS A 56 -6.14 -10.68 -6.66
CA LYS A 56 -7.48 -10.99 -6.07
C LYS A 56 -7.41 -11.38 -4.58
N HIS A 57 -6.22 -11.44 -4.01
CA HIS A 57 -5.94 -11.68 -2.60
C HIS A 57 -5.15 -10.51 -2.00
N SER A 58 -4.99 -10.52 -0.68
CA SER A 58 -4.19 -9.52 0.04
C SER A 58 -4.65 -8.08 -0.20
N ARG A 59 -5.95 -7.90 -0.29
CA ARG A 59 -6.66 -6.63 -0.38
C ARG A 59 -7.42 -6.38 0.90
N PHE A 60 -7.09 -5.33 1.61
CA PHE A 60 -7.69 -5.02 2.92
C PHE A 60 -8.12 -3.57 3.00
N VAL A 61 -9.19 -3.36 3.74
CA VAL A 61 -9.62 -2.03 4.16
C VAL A 61 -9.68 -1.96 5.69
N VAL A 62 -9.42 -0.78 6.23
CA VAL A 62 -9.71 -0.46 7.62
C VAL A 62 -11.06 0.22 7.66
N LYS A 63 -11.97 -0.28 8.51
CA LYS A 63 -13.30 0.29 8.71
C LYS A 63 -13.46 0.76 10.15
N LEU A 64 -14.15 1.88 10.31
CA LEU A 64 -14.63 2.33 11.62
C LEU A 64 -15.69 1.35 12.15
N MET A 65 -15.61 1.00 13.42
CA MET A 65 -16.59 0.10 14.07
C MET A 65 -17.98 0.73 14.14
N GLU A 66 -18.06 2.03 14.37
CA GLU A 66 -19.32 2.75 14.57
C GLU A 66 -20.11 2.94 13.26
N THR A 67 -19.43 3.38 12.20
CA THR A 67 -20.09 3.83 10.96
C THR A 67 -19.87 2.89 9.78
N ASN A 68 -18.96 1.92 9.92
CA ASN A 68 -18.49 1.05 8.84
C ASN A 68 -17.76 1.81 7.70
N ALA A 69 -17.43 3.08 7.90
CA ALA A 69 -16.71 3.88 6.92
C ALA A 69 -15.28 3.38 6.72
N VAL A 70 -14.84 3.30 5.47
CA VAL A 70 -13.46 2.94 5.10
C VAL A 70 -12.54 4.13 5.36
N VAL A 71 -11.44 3.92 6.10
CA VAL A 71 -10.48 4.96 6.48
C VAL A 71 -9.03 4.64 6.10
N GLY A 72 -8.82 3.56 5.38
CA GLY A 72 -7.52 3.17 4.83
C GLY A 72 -7.62 1.87 4.06
N TRP A 73 -6.66 1.62 3.19
CA TRP A 73 -6.60 0.40 2.40
C TRP A 73 -5.17 -0.01 2.04
N LEU A 74 -5.02 -1.29 1.75
CA LEU A 74 -3.80 -1.90 1.21
C LEU A 74 -4.19 -2.88 0.12
N ALA A 75 -3.45 -2.89 -0.99
CA ALA A 75 -3.60 -3.86 -2.06
C ALA A 75 -2.25 -4.16 -2.72
N LEU A 76 -2.19 -5.28 -3.44
CA LEU A 76 -1.01 -5.73 -4.17
C LEU A 76 -1.30 -5.77 -5.66
N SER A 77 -0.31 -5.43 -6.48
CA SER A 77 -0.32 -5.65 -7.93
C SER A 77 0.88 -6.47 -8.38
N GLY A 78 0.71 -7.30 -9.42
CA GLY A 78 1.81 -8.07 -9.99
C GLY A 78 2.81 -7.16 -10.71
N VAL A 79 4.10 -7.45 -10.60
CA VAL A 79 5.16 -6.64 -11.24
C VAL A 79 5.50 -7.12 -12.64
N SER A 80 5.11 -8.33 -13.03
CA SER A 80 5.44 -8.92 -14.32
C SER A 80 4.47 -10.03 -14.70
N SER A 81 4.20 -10.17 -15.99
CA SER A 81 3.43 -11.29 -16.56
C SER A 81 4.24 -12.59 -16.70
N ARG A 82 5.56 -12.56 -16.47
CA ARG A 82 6.40 -13.75 -16.56
C ARG A 82 6.20 -14.65 -15.34
N ALA A 83 5.96 -15.95 -15.56
CA ALA A 83 5.69 -16.93 -14.50
C ALA A 83 6.79 -17.00 -13.42
N VAL A 84 8.06 -16.74 -13.79
CA VAL A 84 9.19 -16.73 -12.85
C VAL A 84 9.10 -15.61 -11.79
N PHE A 85 8.25 -14.60 -12.00
CA PHE A 85 8.00 -13.50 -11.06
C PHE A 85 6.61 -13.53 -10.43
N VAL A 86 5.88 -14.65 -10.51
CA VAL A 86 4.51 -14.75 -9.99
C VAL A 86 4.38 -14.43 -8.50
N GLY A 87 5.43 -14.64 -7.73
CA GLY A 87 5.48 -14.30 -6.30
C GLY A 87 6.15 -12.96 -5.99
N VAL A 88 6.27 -12.07 -6.98
CA VAL A 88 6.76 -10.70 -6.77
C VAL A 88 5.59 -9.73 -6.97
N ALA A 89 5.32 -8.90 -5.97
CA ALA A 89 4.19 -7.94 -6.02
C ALA A 89 4.61 -6.55 -5.53
N GLU A 90 3.96 -5.55 -6.08
CA GLU A 90 4.05 -4.16 -5.60
C GLU A 90 2.93 -3.88 -4.60
N LEU A 91 3.30 -3.29 -3.48
CA LEU A 91 2.39 -2.94 -2.39
C LEU A 91 1.98 -1.47 -2.48
N SER A 92 0.67 -1.24 -2.46
CA SER A 92 0.06 0.08 -2.34
C SER A 92 -0.67 0.19 -1.00
N ILE A 93 -0.45 1.28 -0.27
CA ILE A 93 -1.08 1.55 1.02
C ILE A 93 -1.43 3.03 1.15
N TYR A 94 -2.67 3.32 1.56
CA TYR A 94 -3.18 4.67 1.71
C TYR A 94 -4.07 4.77 2.95
N ILE A 95 -3.92 5.86 3.70
CA ILE A 95 -4.71 6.14 4.90
C ILE A 95 -5.43 7.46 4.67
N HIS A 96 -6.72 7.51 5.00
CA HIS A 96 -7.50 8.74 4.98
C HIS A 96 -6.82 9.82 5.82
N GLN A 97 -6.72 11.03 5.29
CA GLN A 97 -5.95 12.14 5.87
C GLN A 97 -6.26 12.41 7.35
N ASP A 98 -7.53 12.30 7.76
CA ASP A 98 -7.96 12.55 9.14
C ASP A 98 -7.64 11.41 10.11
N PHE A 99 -7.12 10.30 9.59
CA PHE A 99 -6.79 9.09 10.36
C PHE A 99 -5.31 8.72 10.34
N VAL A 100 -4.47 9.59 9.76
CA VAL A 100 -3.01 9.42 9.80
C VAL A 100 -2.50 9.49 11.25
N GLY A 101 -1.47 8.71 11.56
CA GLY A 101 -0.85 8.70 12.91
C GLY A 101 -1.60 7.87 13.96
N LYS A 102 -2.64 7.12 13.57
CA LYS A 102 -3.43 6.25 14.48
C LYS A 102 -3.03 4.77 14.43
N GLY A 103 -1.86 4.44 13.89
CA GLY A 103 -1.38 3.06 13.77
C GLY A 103 -2.05 2.22 12.67
N LEU A 104 -2.93 2.80 11.84
CA LEU A 104 -3.67 2.07 10.81
C LEU A 104 -2.75 1.49 9.73
N GLY A 105 -1.73 2.25 9.34
CA GLY A 105 -0.72 1.79 8.37
C GLY A 105 0.04 0.57 8.88
N ASP A 106 0.45 0.58 10.14
CA ASP A 106 1.12 -0.57 10.77
C ASP A 106 0.24 -1.82 10.75
N ALA A 107 -1.03 -1.66 11.11
CA ALA A 107 -1.98 -2.77 11.15
C ALA A 107 -2.24 -3.33 9.75
N LEU A 108 -2.43 -2.49 8.74
CA LEU A 108 -2.58 -2.93 7.34
C LEU A 108 -1.34 -3.65 6.83
N MET A 109 -0.13 -3.14 7.13
CA MET A 109 1.13 -3.78 6.74
C MET A 109 1.26 -5.19 7.32
N ILE A 110 0.93 -5.38 8.60
CA ILE A 110 0.94 -6.70 9.25
C ILE A 110 0.01 -7.68 8.53
N HIS A 111 -1.23 -7.26 8.24
CA HIS A 111 -2.22 -8.10 7.55
C HIS A 111 -1.83 -8.36 6.09
N GLY A 112 -1.40 -7.34 5.37
CA GLY A 112 -1.00 -7.45 3.97
C GLY A 112 0.21 -8.37 3.78
N ILE A 113 1.24 -8.24 4.61
CA ILE A 113 2.44 -9.08 4.58
C ILE A 113 2.08 -10.54 4.90
N ALA A 114 1.33 -10.79 5.98
CA ALA A 114 0.93 -12.15 6.33
C ALA A 114 0.13 -12.82 5.21
N SER A 115 -0.88 -12.13 4.71
CA SER A 115 -1.71 -12.63 3.62
C SER A 115 -0.90 -12.84 2.33
N SER A 116 0.03 -11.97 1.99
CA SER A 116 0.88 -12.13 0.80
C SER A 116 1.73 -13.39 0.86
N GLU A 117 2.32 -13.66 2.02
CA GLU A 117 3.11 -14.89 2.25
C GLU A 117 2.23 -16.14 2.19
N ASP A 118 1.03 -16.12 2.75
CA ASP A 118 0.07 -17.24 2.69
C ASP A 118 -0.40 -17.54 1.25
N HIS A 119 -0.30 -16.57 0.35
CA HIS A 119 -0.59 -16.72 -1.08
C HIS A 119 0.66 -16.88 -1.96
N GLY A 120 1.81 -17.19 -1.37
CA GLY A 120 3.03 -17.52 -2.11
C GLY A 120 3.79 -16.31 -2.65
N VAL A 121 3.52 -15.09 -2.19
CA VAL A 121 4.31 -13.92 -2.55
C VAL A 121 5.60 -13.90 -1.73
N TRP A 122 6.73 -14.05 -2.40
CA TRP A 122 8.05 -14.10 -1.75
C TRP A 122 8.78 -12.76 -1.71
N THR A 123 8.39 -11.80 -2.56
CA THR A 123 8.96 -10.45 -2.56
C THR A 123 7.85 -9.40 -2.70
N LEU A 124 7.83 -8.46 -1.77
CA LEU A 124 7.06 -7.22 -1.88
C LEU A 124 8.00 -6.07 -2.23
N GLN A 125 7.59 -5.20 -3.15
CA GLN A 125 8.29 -3.97 -3.45
C GLN A 125 7.37 -2.77 -3.35
N SER A 126 7.94 -1.57 -3.21
CA SER A 126 7.22 -0.29 -3.26
C SER A 126 8.15 0.79 -3.81
N GLY A 127 7.66 1.55 -4.78
CA GLY A 127 8.30 2.77 -5.25
C GLY A 127 7.71 3.98 -4.51
N ILE A 128 8.55 4.76 -3.84
CA ILE A 128 8.11 5.85 -2.95
C ILE A 128 8.88 7.12 -3.30
N PHE A 129 8.19 8.26 -3.37
CA PHE A 129 8.88 9.54 -3.49
C PHE A 129 9.79 9.78 -2.28
N PRO A 130 11.04 10.23 -2.47
CA PRO A 130 12.00 10.44 -1.37
C PRO A 130 11.47 11.37 -0.27
N GLU A 131 10.61 12.31 -0.63
CA GLU A 131 10.00 13.27 0.29
C GLU A 131 8.88 12.67 1.15
N ASN A 132 8.35 11.50 0.75
CA ASN A 132 7.34 10.79 1.54
C ASN A 132 8.00 9.96 2.66
N VAL A 133 8.66 10.67 3.57
CA VAL A 133 9.42 10.08 4.68
C VAL A 133 8.54 9.20 5.58
N GLY A 134 7.27 9.56 5.75
CA GLY A 134 6.32 8.77 6.53
C GLY A 134 6.10 7.37 5.95
N SER A 135 5.92 7.29 4.64
CA SER A 135 5.76 6.01 3.93
C SER A 135 7.06 5.18 3.98
N ILE A 136 8.23 5.81 3.75
CA ILE A 136 9.52 5.13 3.83
C ILE A 136 9.70 4.49 5.21
N ARG A 137 9.50 5.25 6.30
CA ARG A 137 9.62 4.75 7.67
C ARG A 137 8.64 3.62 7.98
N LEU A 138 7.40 3.71 7.48
CA LEU A 138 6.42 2.65 7.64
C LEU A 138 6.91 1.34 6.99
N HIS A 139 7.42 1.40 5.76
CA HIS A 139 7.94 0.23 5.06
C HIS A 139 9.18 -0.34 5.77
N GLU A 140 10.15 0.49 6.14
CA GLU A 140 11.36 0.05 6.86
C GLU A 140 11.02 -0.63 8.19
N LYS A 141 10.06 -0.10 8.94
CA LYS A 141 9.56 -0.69 10.20
C LYS A 141 9.04 -2.11 10.00
N HIS A 142 8.51 -2.42 8.81
CA HIS A 142 7.97 -3.74 8.45
C HIS A 142 8.93 -4.60 7.63
N GLY A 143 10.23 -4.30 7.70
CA GLY A 143 11.29 -5.14 7.13
C GLY A 143 11.58 -4.91 5.66
N PHE A 144 11.10 -3.82 5.07
CA PHE A 144 11.58 -3.38 3.77
C PHE A 144 12.96 -2.74 3.90
N ARG A 145 13.81 -2.98 2.92
CA ARG A 145 15.12 -2.33 2.78
C ARG A 145 15.15 -1.49 1.51
N MET A 146 15.91 -0.42 1.50
CA MET A 146 16.17 0.34 0.28
C MET A 146 17.07 -0.49 -0.65
N VAL A 147 16.64 -0.67 -1.89
CA VAL A 147 17.40 -1.38 -2.92
C VAL A 147 17.92 -0.47 -4.02
N GLY A 148 17.39 0.72 -4.15
CA GLY A 148 17.88 1.68 -5.13
C GLY A 148 17.18 3.03 -5.09
N TYR A 149 17.87 4.00 -5.70
CA TYR A 149 17.38 5.35 -5.96
C TYR A 149 17.32 5.55 -7.47
N ARG A 150 16.17 5.95 -7.97
CA ARG A 150 15.92 6.14 -9.40
C ARG A 150 15.69 7.63 -9.66
N GLU A 151 16.72 8.28 -10.16
CA GLU A 151 16.70 9.71 -10.47
C GLU A 151 15.78 10.00 -11.64
N ARG A 152 14.89 11.00 -11.49
CA ARG A 152 14.00 11.51 -12.54
C ARG A 152 13.26 10.41 -13.28
N LEU A 153 12.73 9.44 -12.55
CA LEU A 153 12.08 8.26 -13.13
C LEU A 153 10.81 8.60 -13.88
N GLY A 154 10.02 9.53 -13.38
CA GLY A 154 8.74 9.93 -13.96
C GLY A 154 8.57 11.44 -13.95
N GLN A 155 7.76 11.93 -14.89
CA GLN A 155 7.41 13.34 -15.00
C GLN A 155 5.96 13.55 -14.59
N MET A 156 5.74 14.44 -13.64
CA MET A 156 4.39 14.88 -13.25
C MET A 156 3.73 15.66 -14.38
N GLN A 157 2.42 15.77 -14.38
CA GLN A 157 1.68 16.59 -15.35
C GLN A 157 2.11 18.07 -15.33
N SER A 158 2.60 18.55 -14.18
CA SER A 158 3.18 19.89 -14.03
C SER A 158 4.49 20.09 -14.81
N GLY A 159 5.08 19.02 -15.36
CA GLY A 159 6.39 19.01 -15.98
C GLY A 159 7.55 18.75 -14.99
N GLU A 160 7.29 18.67 -13.69
CA GLU A 160 8.28 18.35 -12.68
C GLU A 160 8.72 16.89 -12.77
N TRP A 161 10.04 16.66 -12.82
CA TRP A 161 10.61 15.31 -12.71
C TRP A 161 10.71 14.87 -11.26
N ARG A 162 10.30 13.64 -10.97
CA ARG A 162 10.35 13.09 -9.63
C ARG A 162 11.21 11.83 -9.58
N ASP A 163 11.94 11.73 -8.49
CA ASP A 163 12.76 10.58 -8.15
C ASP A 163 11.92 9.54 -7.43
N ILE A 164 12.40 8.28 -7.42
CA ILE A 164 11.80 7.19 -6.66
C ILE A 164 12.88 6.47 -5.85
N VAL A 165 12.58 6.24 -4.59
CA VAL A 165 13.26 5.26 -3.75
C VAL A 165 12.55 3.93 -3.93
N LEU A 166 13.27 2.89 -4.36
CA LEU A 166 12.74 1.54 -4.43
C LEU A 166 13.06 0.80 -3.15
N LEU A 167 12.02 0.34 -2.46
CA LEU A 167 12.12 -0.51 -1.28
C LEU A 167 11.61 -1.91 -1.61
N GLU A 168 12.19 -2.91 -0.94
CA GLU A 168 11.84 -4.30 -1.12
C GLU A 168 11.85 -5.04 0.22
N ARG A 169 10.90 -5.96 0.41
CA ARG A 169 10.87 -6.93 1.49
C ARG A 169 10.90 -8.34 0.92
N ARG A 170 11.94 -9.10 1.27
CA ARG A 170 12.04 -10.52 0.92
C ARG A 170 11.46 -11.37 2.06
N SER A 171 10.53 -12.26 1.75
CA SER A 171 9.99 -13.20 2.74
C SER A 171 11.08 -14.17 3.22
N THR A 172 11.04 -14.52 4.50
CA THR A 172 11.83 -15.58 5.11
C THR A 172 11.01 -16.86 5.31
N ARG A 173 9.75 -16.87 4.88
CA ARG A 173 8.80 -18.00 5.01
C ARG A 173 8.52 -18.67 3.67
N VAL A 174 8.55 -17.90 2.57
CA VAL A 174 8.11 -18.34 1.25
C VAL A 174 9.21 -18.12 0.23
N GLY A 175 9.39 -19.10 -0.66
CA GLY A 175 10.42 -19.05 -1.71
C GLY A 175 11.85 -19.18 -1.15
N VAL A 176 12.02 -19.82 -0.01
CA VAL A 176 13.31 -20.09 0.65
C VAL A 176 13.85 -21.45 0.26
#